data_ab46c38bf43382ddc2f42e86ec33952f
#
_entry.id   ab46c38bf43382ddc2f42e86ec33952f
#
_cell.length_a   1.000
_cell.length_b   1.000
_cell.length_c   1.000
_cell.angle_alpha   90.00
_cell.angle_beta   90.00
_cell.angle_gamma   90.00
#
_symmetry.space_group_name_H-M   'P 1'
#
loop_
_entity.id
_entity.type
_entity.pdbx_description
1 polymer ?
#
loop_
_entity_poly.entity_id
_entity_poly.type
_entity_poly.pdbx_seq_one_letter_code
_entity_poly.pdbx_strand_id
1 'polypeptide(L)'
;MENFIFSGFGLSPGRHSIGNEKIENALEDGFLTGFNKARVASGESYQKYKKSGGKLSPFAFMAEKKMGFVRRSHVVPFPPVKHAYKRADNSLDLAIKASSEAIDDCGISPDDIDMWMASTATAHEMAPGLAATLKCYFVPYSNQTPTHSLTSACVGFNINIELAIQKMRSQPEIKHILIVHTEVMSELLVNEDDFVPVTSFGDAAAAVVLSRKEGNKAEGIQHTRNYEDLRMLDFLGAGKSGDLYMEPRVVKSRAVPNMLRVIREISEQENKQAKDYDIFIPHQTGHAIVGSVAEQAGVPASVCYQGVQLSLGNLSGASVPAGFYQLNKEGKLKAGQHILTAVAGLGGEYGGFSYIVPGQTKFSSNGSHLQDKTVFITGATGDLAEKTIDNLLRHKARLILHVRNENKAEMLHKKYAGKEESIRFAIADLSQSEEVEQMAAGIKELGIKPDYFIHNAASTGSLSRATKVSHDEMNSVEHVNHRAARIIIESLFDSIGETVLFVGSVAEDAMFSGSSSYVASKRALHAYAVDLAKRYYRENKRVVYYMPGIIDTGMVGKLNEAQKSASMLAIRQKELISAEEIADRIVKSLYLPKVHGVEAGYEGALMVRRDAYYKEDLI
;
A
#
# COMPACT_ATOMS: atom_id res chain seq x y z
N MET A 1 -32.91 -10.10 -4.46
CA MET A 1 -31.85 -10.77 -5.26
C MET A 1 -30.52 -10.35 -4.67
N GLU A 2 -29.63 -11.28 -4.48
CA GLU A 2 -28.30 -11.04 -3.94
C GLU A 2 -27.33 -10.75 -5.08
N ASN A 3 -26.63 -9.64 -5.00
CA ASN A 3 -25.67 -9.18 -6.00
C ASN A 3 -24.28 -9.08 -5.37
N PHE A 4 -23.23 -9.40 -6.14
CA PHE A 4 -21.83 -9.26 -5.74
C PHE A 4 -21.16 -8.23 -6.65
N ILE A 5 -20.95 -7.01 -6.12
CA ILE A 5 -20.55 -5.86 -6.91
C ILE A 5 -19.13 -5.40 -6.56
N PHE A 6 -18.40 -4.87 -7.51
CA PHE A 6 -17.20 -4.09 -7.24
C PHE A 6 -17.61 -2.71 -6.74
N SER A 7 -17.28 -2.42 -5.49
CA SER A 7 -17.68 -1.19 -4.80
C SER A 7 -16.54 -0.20 -4.63
N GLY A 8 -15.31 -0.64 -4.78
CA GLY A 8 -14.12 0.20 -4.77
C GLY A 8 -13.03 -0.37 -5.65
N PHE A 9 -12.22 0.51 -6.23
CA PHE A 9 -11.15 0.18 -7.15
C PHE A 9 -9.85 0.88 -6.74
N GLY A 10 -8.71 0.20 -6.86
CA GLY A 10 -7.41 0.78 -6.64
C GLY A 10 -6.36 0.19 -7.58
N LEU A 11 -5.39 1.03 -7.98
CA LEU A 11 -4.31 0.66 -8.89
C LEU A 11 -2.99 1.31 -8.45
N SER A 12 -1.97 0.52 -8.29
CA SER A 12 -0.60 0.98 -8.02
C SER A 12 0.36 0.44 -9.06
N PRO A 13 0.65 1.18 -10.13
CA PRO A 13 1.66 0.79 -11.11
C PRO A 13 3.08 1.03 -10.59
N GLY A 14 4.06 0.34 -11.14
CA GLY A 14 5.46 0.66 -10.93
C GLY A 14 5.76 2.12 -11.30
N ARG A 15 6.62 2.78 -10.52
CA ARG A 15 6.88 4.24 -10.63
C ARG A 15 7.61 4.68 -11.90
N HIS A 16 8.25 3.76 -12.64
CA HIS A 16 9.00 4.07 -13.86
C HIS A 16 8.17 3.74 -15.08
N SER A 17 7.87 4.74 -15.91
CA SER A 17 7.26 4.55 -17.23
C SER A 17 8.35 4.25 -18.26
N ILE A 18 8.33 3.05 -18.83
CA ILE A 18 9.30 2.56 -19.80
C ILE A 18 8.67 2.56 -21.18
N GLY A 19 9.07 3.51 -22.04
CA GLY A 19 8.68 3.59 -23.45
C GLY A 19 9.57 2.71 -24.34
N ASN A 20 9.12 2.44 -25.57
CA ASN A 20 9.85 1.61 -26.52
C ASN A 20 11.20 2.20 -26.92
N GLU A 21 11.30 3.53 -27.06
CA GLU A 21 12.56 4.22 -27.33
C GLU A 21 13.59 3.97 -26.22
N LYS A 22 13.15 3.99 -24.95
CA LYS A 22 14.04 3.75 -23.81
C LYS A 22 14.60 2.32 -23.81
N ILE A 23 13.79 1.34 -24.21
CA ILE A 23 14.25 -0.04 -24.36
C ILE A 23 15.24 -0.14 -25.52
N GLU A 24 14.88 0.38 -26.70
CA GLU A 24 15.72 0.33 -27.89
C GLU A 24 17.10 0.99 -27.66
N ASN A 25 17.14 2.14 -26.94
CA ASN A 25 18.38 2.85 -26.62
C ASN A 25 19.23 2.16 -25.55
N ALA A 26 18.63 1.38 -24.66
CA ALA A 26 19.36 0.69 -23.60
C ALA A 26 19.98 -0.65 -24.05
N LEU A 27 19.51 -1.20 -25.18
CA LEU A 27 20.03 -2.43 -25.76
C LEU A 27 21.12 -2.08 -26.77
N GLU A 28 22.37 -2.27 -26.39
CA GLU A 28 23.52 -2.13 -27.32
C GLU A 28 23.27 -3.03 -28.52
N ASP A 29 23.39 -2.45 -29.74
CA ASP A 29 23.10 -3.09 -31.03
C ASP A 29 21.69 -3.64 -31.24
N GLY A 30 20.76 -3.40 -30.28
CA GLY A 30 19.35 -3.76 -30.37
C GLY A 30 19.09 -5.26 -30.56
N PHE A 31 20.00 -6.11 -30.06
CA PHE A 31 19.83 -7.56 -30.18
C PHE A 31 18.90 -8.06 -29.06
N LEU A 32 17.78 -8.64 -29.47
CA LEU A 32 16.91 -9.44 -28.66
C LEU A 32 16.56 -10.72 -29.39
N THR A 33 16.55 -11.83 -28.69
CA THR A 33 16.07 -13.09 -29.23
C THR A 33 14.62 -12.92 -29.72
N GLY A 34 14.31 -13.47 -30.87
CA GLY A 34 12.97 -13.31 -31.50
C GLY A 34 12.74 -12.00 -32.25
N PHE A 35 13.66 -11.01 -32.21
CA PHE A 35 13.59 -9.75 -32.98
C PHE A 35 14.70 -9.61 -33.99
N ASN A 36 14.32 -9.31 -35.25
CA ASN A 36 15.27 -9.01 -36.31
C ASN A 36 14.96 -7.66 -36.97
N LYS A 37 15.74 -6.63 -36.61
CA LYS A 37 15.55 -5.24 -37.04
C LYS A 37 15.57 -5.10 -38.58
N ALA A 38 16.50 -5.77 -39.25
CA ALA A 38 16.63 -5.70 -40.73
C ALA A 38 15.42 -6.35 -41.43
N ARG A 39 14.96 -7.51 -40.93
CA ARG A 39 13.77 -8.20 -41.46
C ARG A 39 12.51 -7.36 -41.28
N VAL A 40 12.35 -6.72 -40.12
CA VAL A 40 11.20 -5.82 -39.86
C VAL A 40 11.28 -4.61 -40.79
N ALA A 41 12.46 -3.97 -40.90
CA ALA A 41 12.67 -2.80 -41.73
C ALA A 41 12.37 -3.07 -43.22
N SER A 42 12.72 -4.24 -43.75
CA SER A 42 12.45 -4.64 -45.14
C SER A 42 11.01 -5.17 -45.35
N GLY A 43 10.30 -5.47 -44.28
CA GLY A 43 8.96 -6.04 -44.35
C GLY A 43 7.90 -5.11 -44.95
N GLU A 44 7.00 -5.64 -45.78
CA GLU A 44 5.97 -4.89 -46.50
C GLU A 44 5.12 -4.01 -45.55
N SER A 45 4.71 -4.55 -44.43
CA SER A 45 3.91 -3.80 -43.44
C SER A 45 4.61 -2.57 -42.90
N TYR A 46 5.91 -2.65 -42.58
CA TYR A 46 6.69 -1.53 -42.11
C TYR A 46 6.96 -0.52 -43.24
N GLN A 47 7.26 -1.00 -44.46
CA GLN A 47 7.45 -0.14 -45.64
C GLN A 47 6.16 0.65 -45.98
N LYS A 48 5.00 0.00 -45.89
CA LYS A 48 3.68 0.67 -46.05
C LYS A 48 3.47 1.73 -44.96
N TYR A 49 3.79 1.40 -43.71
CA TYR A 49 3.73 2.35 -42.60
C TYR A 49 4.66 3.56 -42.83
N LYS A 50 5.89 3.36 -43.26
CA LYS A 50 6.85 4.44 -43.58
C LYS A 50 6.34 5.33 -44.71
N LYS A 51 5.80 4.73 -45.79
CA LYS A 51 5.23 5.47 -46.96
C LYS A 51 4.02 6.31 -46.54
N SER A 52 3.26 5.92 -45.51
CA SER A 52 2.16 6.72 -44.96
C SER A 52 2.59 7.82 -43.97
N GLY A 53 3.93 8.10 -43.88
CA GLY A 53 4.47 9.13 -42.96
C GLY A 53 4.75 8.65 -41.54
N GLY A 54 4.75 7.34 -41.30
CA GLY A 54 5.03 6.77 -39.99
C GLY A 54 6.46 7.06 -39.51
N LYS A 55 6.60 7.43 -38.21
CA LYS A 55 7.86 7.89 -37.61
C LYS A 55 8.54 6.85 -36.70
N LEU A 56 7.85 5.77 -36.32
CA LEU A 56 8.41 4.76 -35.42
C LEU A 56 9.63 4.05 -36.05
N SER A 57 10.56 3.66 -35.21
CA SER A 57 11.64 2.72 -35.55
C SER A 57 11.05 1.34 -35.87
N PRO A 58 11.82 0.42 -36.50
CA PRO A 58 11.37 -0.96 -36.67
C PRO A 58 11.02 -1.65 -35.34
N PHE A 59 11.78 -1.39 -34.29
CA PHE A 59 11.52 -1.89 -32.94
C PHE A 59 10.19 -1.36 -32.39
N ALA A 60 10.04 -0.04 -32.32
CA ALA A 60 8.82 0.58 -31.81
C ALA A 60 7.58 0.22 -32.66
N PHE A 61 7.74 0.06 -33.97
CA PHE A 61 6.67 -0.41 -34.85
C PHE A 61 6.19 -1.83 -34.48
N MET A 62 7.11 -2.74 -34.21
CA MET A 62 6.75 -4.10 -33.77
C MET A 62 6.05 -4.05 -32.40
N ALA A 63 6.64 -3.37 -31.43
CA ALA A 63 6.08 -3.28 -30.08
C ALA A 63 4.70 -2.60 -30.06
N GLU A 64 4.52 -1.48 -30.77
CA GLU A 64 3.26 -0.71 -30.72
C GLU A 64 2.20 -1.23 -31.70
N LYS A 65 2.57 -1.37 -32.98
CA LYS A 65 1.59 -1.65 -34.04
C LYS A 65 1.28 -3.13 -34.21
N LYS A 66 2.22 -4.00 -33.86
CA LYS A 66 2.04 -5.45 -33.99
C LYS A 66 1.70 -6.13 -32.67
N MET A 67 2.31 -5.68 -31.56
CA MET A 67 2.06 -6.27 -30.26
C MET A 67 1.08 -5.45 -29.40
N GLY A 68 0.98 -4.11 -29.58
CA GLY A 68 0.06 -3.27 -28.81
C GLY A 68 0.63 -2.75 -27.49
N PHE A 69 1.96 -2.68 -27.36
CA PHE A 69 2.63 -2.16 -26.17
C PHE A 69 3.35 -0.85 -26.48
N VAL A 70 2.86 0.26 -25.96
CA VAL A 70 3.47 1.59 -26.10
C VAL A 70 4.38 1.88 -24.92
N ARG A 71 3.89 1.62 -23.73
CA ARG A 71 4.61 1.82 -22.46
C ARG A 71 4.34 0.65 -21.52
N ARG A 72 5.23 0.46 -20.54
CA ARG A 72 5.05 -0.45 -19.39
C ARG A 72 5.51 0.27 -18.13
N SER A 73 4.90 -0.10 -17.00
CA SER A 73 5.30 0.37 -15.68
C SER A 73 6.31 -0.60 -15.06
N HIS A 74 7.41 -0.10 -14.52
CA HIS A 74 8.38 -0.91 -13.76
C HIS A 74 8.65 -0.27 -12.40
N VAL A 75 8.93 -1.09 -11.39
CA VAL A 75 9.37 -0.60 -10.07
C VAL A 75 10.82 -0.12 -10.10
N VAL A 76 11.62 -0.56 -11.08
CA VAL A 76 13.00 -0.15 -11.32
C VAL A 76 13.16 0.49 -12.70
N PRO A 77 14.23 1.28 -12.95
CA PRO A 77 14.58 1.74 -14.30
C PRO A 77 14.89 0.58 -15.24
N PHE A 78 14.74 0.79 -16.56
CA PHE A 78 15.20 -0.15 -17.58
C PHE A 78 16.65 0.18 -18.01
N PRO A 79 17.52 -0.80 -18.23
CA PRO A 79 17.33 -2.24 -18.02
C PRO A 79 17.27 -2.62 -16.54
N PRO A 80 16.45 -3.62 -16.17
CA PRO A 80 16.33 -4.04 -14.79
C PRO A 80 17.62 -4.73 -14.34
N VAL A 81 18.07 -4.41 -13.11
CA VAL A 81 19.25 -5.02 -12.49
C VAL A 81 18.93 -5.49 -11.07
N LYS A 82 19.40 -6.68 -10.70
CA LYS A 82 19.00 -7.35 -9.47
C LYS A 82 19.13 -6.51 -8.19
N HIS A 83 20.23 -5.73 -8.07
CA HIS A 83 20.45 -4.90 -6.89
C HIS A 83 19.49 -3.72 -6.76
N ALA A 84 18.85 -3.26 -7.85
CA ALA A 84 17.91 -2.14 -7.82
C ALA A 84 16.62 -2.49 -7.08
N TYR A 85 16.23 -3.78 -7.05
CA TYR A 85 15.01 -4.25 -6.35
C TYR A 85 15.11 -4.17 -4.84
N LYS A 86 16.30 -4.12 -4.26
CA LYS A 86 16.49 -3.93 -2.81
C LYS A 86 15.90 -2.61 -2.29
N ARG A 87 15.76 -1.60 -3.17
CA ARG A 87 15.30 -0.24 -2.84
C ARG A 87 14.04 0.17 -3.63
N ALA A 88 13.47 -0.74 -4.36
CA ALA A 88 12.25 -0.53 -5.13
C ALA A 88 11.03 -1.01 -4.35
N ASP A 89 9.86 -0.53 -4.75
CA ASP A 89 8.61 -1.12 -4.30
C ASP A 89 8.58 -2.61 -4.69
N ASN A 90 8.22 -3.48 -3.78
CA ASN A 90 7.98 -4.90 -4.05
C ASN A 90 6.48 -5.17 -4.26
N SER A 91 6.09 -6.42 -4.48
CA SER A 91 4.70 -6.81 -4.68
C SER A 91 3.78 -6.45 -3.50
N LEU A 92 4.28 -6.47 -2.26
CA LEU A 92 3.52 -6.05 -1.08
C LEU A 92 3.33 -4.53 -1.04
N ASP A 93 4.38 -3.74 -1.33
CA ASP A 93 4.29 -2.27 -1.34
C ASP A 93 3.26 -1.78 -2.35
N LEU A 94 3.25 -2.38 -3.56
CA LEU A 94 2.24 -2.08 -4.58
C LEU A 94 0.84 -2.50 -4.11
N ALA A 95 0.70 -3.69 -3.48
CA ALA A 95 -0.58 -4.18 -2.97
C ALA A 95 -1.13 -3.29 -1.85
N ILE A 96 -0.29 -2.76 -0.94
CA ILE A 96 -0.72 -1.83 0.11
C ILE A 96 -1.33 -0.57 -0.51
N LYS A 97 -0.67 0.04 -1.49
CA LYS A 97 -1.13 1.27 -2.15
C LYS A 97 -2.45 1.04 -2.90
N ALA A 98 -2.53 -0.02 -3.70
CA ALA A 98 -3.76 -0.36 -4.44
C ALA A 98 -4.92 -0.69 -3.49
N SER A 99 -4.66 -1.43 -2.41
CA SER A 99 -5.69 -1.78 -1.43
C SER A 99 -6.21 -0.57 -0.67
N SER A 100 -5.32 0.36 -0.28
CA SER A 100 -5.72 1.62 0.36
C SER A 100 -6.67 2.41 -0.55
N GLU A 101 -6.31 2.60 -1.83
CA GLU A 101 -7.15 3.31 -2.78
C GLU A 101 -8.51 2.61 -3.00
N ALA A 102 -8.54 1.27 -3.06
CA ALA A 102 -9.79 0.54 -3.25
C ALA A 102 -10.73 0.66 -2.04
N ILE A 103 -10.21 0.61 -0.82
CA ILE A 103 -10.98 0.78 0.42
C ILE A 103 -11.53 2.21 0.50
N ASP A 104 -10.68 3.21 0.24
CA ASP A 104 -11.05 4.62 0.22
C ASP A 104 -12.10 4.90 -0.86
N ASP A 105 -11.92 4.33 -2.07
CA ASP A 105 -12.90 4.47 -3.17
C ASP A 105 -14.24 3.81 -2.85
N CYS A 106 -14.26 2.71 -2.09
CA CYS A 106 -15.50 2.10 -1.57
C CYS A 106 -16.23 3.00 -0.57
N GLY A 107 -15.50 3.80 0.22
CA GLY A 107 -16.03 4.66 1.28
C GLY A 107 -16.18 3.96 2.64
N ILE A 108 -15.48 2.84 2.85
CA ILE A 108 -15.51 2.06 4.09
C ILE A 108 -14.20 2.18 4.87
N SER A 109 -14.21 1.75 6.13
CA SER A 109 -12.98 1.56 6.92
C SER A 109 -12.33 0.23 6.59
N PRO A 110 -10.99 0.08 6.73
CA PRO A 110 -10.35 -1.23 6.72
C PRO A 110 -10.95 -2.25 7.71
N ASP A 111 -11.51 -1.77 8.82
CA ASP A 111 -12.19 -2.62 9.82
C ASP A 111 -13.50 -3.23 9.31
N ASP A 112 -14.09 -2.68 8.24
CA ASP A 112 -15.28 -3.21 7.59
C ASP A 112 -14.98 -4.37 6.61
N ILE A 113 -13.70 -4.66 6.37
CA ILE A 113 -13.29 -5.78 5.50
C ILE A 113 -13.40 -7.10 6.27
N ASP A 114 -14.31 -7.94 5.85
CA ASP A 114 -14.61 -9.23 6.49
C ASP A 114 -13.64 -10.35 6.06
N MET A 115 -12.98 -10.20 4.91
CA MET A 115 -11.97 -11.14 4.42
C MET A 115 -10.97 -10.45 3.48
N TRP A 116 -9.71 -10.88 3.59
CA TRP A 116 -8.59 -10.34 2.80
C TRP A 116 -8.08 -11.42 1.85
N MET A 117 -8.13 -11.17 0.55
CA MET A 117 -7.67 -12.10 -0.48
C MET A 117 -6.60 -11.46 -1.34
N ALA A 118 -5.50 -12.17 -1.54
CA ALA A 118 -4.40 -11.70 -2.38
C ALA A 118 -3.88 -12.82 -3.28
N SER A 119 -3.45 -12.46 -4.48
CA SER A 119 -2.77 -13.37 -5.41
C SER A 119 -1.55 -12.74 -6.05
N THR A 120 -0.53 -13.55 -6.29
CA THR A 120 0.71 -13.16 -6.96
C THR A 120 1.51 -14.40 -7.38
N ALA A 121 2.29 -14.29 -8.44
CA ALA A 121 3.36 -15.24 -8.79
C ALA A 121 4.76 -14.68 -8.43
N THR A 122 4.85 -13.39 -8.08
CA THR A 122 6.10 -12.70 -7.72
C THR A 122 6.05 -12.23 -6.26
N ALA A 123 5.82 -13.18 -5.35
CA ALA A 123 5.70 -12.90 -3.92
C ALA A 123 7.02 -12.35 -3.35
N HIS A 124 6.93 -11.26 -2.56
CA HIS A 124 8.09 -10.67 -1.87
C HIS A 124 8.68 -11.59 -0.80
N GLU A 125 7.87 -12.48 -0.23
CA GLU A 125 8.25 -13.50 0.76
C GLU A 125 7.50 -14.81 0.48
N MET A 126 8.13 -15.94 0.79
CA MET A 126 7.49 -17.26 0.67
C MET A 126 6.40 -17.48 1.74
N ALA A 127 6.64 -16.95 2.95
CA ALA A 127 5.75 -17.03 4.11
C ALA A 127 6.09 -15.92 5.12
N PRO A 128 5.07 -15.33 5.79
CA PRO A 128 3.64 -15.61 5.70
C PRO A 128 3.06 -15.23 4.33
N GLY A 129 1.86 -15.78 4.00
CA GLY A 129 1.19 -15.47 2.73
C GLY A 129 0.85 -13.98 2.58
N LEU A 130 0.84 -13.49 1.34
CA LEU A 130 0.70 -12.07 0.99
C LEU A 130 -0.52 -11.40 1.64
N ALA A 131 -1.69 -12.04 1.65
CA ALA A 131 -2.91 -11.48 2.24
C ALA A 131 -2.77 -11.25 3.75
N ALA A 132 -2.11 -12.17 4.47
CA ALA A 132 -1.88 -12.02 5.90
C ALA A 132 -0.90 -10.87 6.20
N THR A 133 0.17 -10.77 5.42
CA THR A 133 1.14 -9.67 5.56
C THR A 133 0.50 -8.33 5.19
N LEU A 134 -0.27 -8.28 4.10
CA LEU A 134 -1.01 -7.08 3.67
C LEU A 134 -1.96 -6.58 4.76
N LYS A 135 -2.79 -7.48 5.32
CA LYS A 135 -3.76 -7.16 6.37
C LYS A 135 -3.13 -6.44 7.56
N CYS A 136 -1.89 -6.80 7.94
CA CYS A 136 -1.17 -6.19 9.06
C CYS A 136 -0.93 -4.67 8.90
N TYR A 137 -1.05 -4.12 7.70
CA TYR A 137 -0.92 -2.69 7.43
C TYR A 137 -2.22 -1.90 7.55
N PHE A 138 -3.34 -2.57 7.78
CA PHE A 138 -4.67 -1.96 7.71
C PHE A 138 -5.50 -2.11 8.98
N VAL A 139 -5.33 -3.21 9.71
CA VAL A 139 -6.18 -3.51 10.87
C VAL A 139 -5.36 -3.92 12.10
N PRO A 140 -5.91 -3.72 13.32
CA PRO A 140 -5.20 -4.03 14.56
C PRO A 140 -5.03 -5.53 14.80
N TYR A 141 -4.17 -5.88 15.78
CA TYR A 141 -3.93 -7.28 16.17
C TYR A 141 -5.18 -8.04 16.63
N SER A 142 -6.16 -7.32 17.16
CA SER A 142 -7.43 -7.90 17.61
C SER A 142 -8.35 -8.32 16.46
N ASN A 143 -8.09 -7.86 15.23
CA ASN A 143 -8.90 -8.21 14.08
C ASN A 143 -8.66 -9.66 13.64
N GLN A 144 -9.71 -10.50 13.78
CA GLN A 144 -9.68 -11.94 13.50
C GLN A 144 -10.25 -12.32 12.12
N THR A 145 -10.53 -11.35 11.24
CA THR A 145 -11.04 -11.66 9.90
C THR A 145 -10.07 -12.54 9.10
N PRO A 146 -10.57 -13.52 8.33
CA PRO A 146 -9.72 -14.49 7.63
C PRO A 146 -8.94 -13.86 6.47
N THR A 147 -7.84 -14.52 6.11
CA THR A 147 -7.03 -14.19 4.95
C THR A 147 -6.92 -15.38 4.01
N HIS A 148 -6.79 -15.13 2.70
CA HIS A 148 -6.51 -16.13 1.69
C HIS A 148 -5.43 -15.63 0.73
N SER A 149 -4.35 -16.40 0.61
CA SER A 149 -3.26 -16.09 -0.33
C SER A 149 -3.18 -17.19 -1.39
N LEU A 150 -3.16 -16.79 -2.65
CA LEU A 150 -3.08 -17.67 -3.80
C LEU A 150 -1.81 -17.39 -4.58
N THR A 151 -1.03 -18.44 -4.84
CA THR A 151 0.08 -18.39 -5.81
C THR A 151 -0.50 -18.73 -7.18
N SER A 152 -0.79 -17.71 -7.96
CA SER A 152 -1.27 -17.79 -9.35
C SER A 152 -0.97 -16.47 -10.03
N ALA A 153 -0.64 -16.51 -11.31
CA ALA A 153 -0.34 -15.33 -12.11
C ALA A 153 -1.61 -14.77 -12.79
N CYS A 154 -1.71 -14.91 -14.10
CA CYS A 154 -2.69 -14.20 -14.92
C CYS A 154 -4.16 -14.43 -14.52
N VAL A 155 -4.50 -15.58 -13.93
CA VAL A 155 -5.87 -15.97 -13.59
C VAL A 155 -6.18 -15.79 -12.10
N GLY A 156 -5.18 -15.51 -11.27
CA GLY A 156 -5.33 -15.44 -9.82
C GLY A 156 -6.42 -14.49 -9.33
N PHE A 157 -6.63 -13.35 -10.01
CA PHE A 157 -7.74 -12.47 -9.71
C PHE A 157 -9.10 -13.14 -9.94
N ASN A 158 -9.28 -13.82 -11.07
CA ASN A 158 -10.54 -14.47 -11.42
C ASN A 158 -10.87 -15.65 -10.49
N ILE A 159 -9.85 -16.42 -10.09
CA ILE A 159 -10.00 -17.51 -9.10
C ILE A 159 -10.46 -16.92 -7.75
N ASN A 160 -9.83 -15.84 -7.30
CA ASN A 160 -10.21 -15.17 -6.06
C ASN A 160 -11.65 -14.61 -6.11
N ILE A 161 -12.12 -14.10 -7.26
CA ILE A 161 -13.52 -13.67 -7.44
C ILE A 161 -14.49 -14.85 -7.21
N GLU A 162 -14.23 -15.99 -7.82
CA GLU A 162 -15.09 -17.17 -7.65
C GLU A 162 -15.11 -17.65 -6.20
N LEU A 163 -13.94 -17.78 -5.58
CA LEU A 163 -13.80 -18.18 -4.17
C LEU A 163 -14.49 -17.17 -3.22
N ALA A 164 -14.36 -15.87 -3.48
CA ALA A 164 -15.01 -14.83 -2.70
C ALA A 164 -16.54 -14.93 -2.76
N ILE A 165 -17.10 -15.14 -3.95
CA ILE A 165 -18.55 -15.32 -4.13
C ILE A 165 -19.04 -16.58 -3.40
N GLN A 166 -18.33 -17.71 -3.54
CA GLN A 166 -18.65 -18.94 -2.83
C GLN A 166 -18.61 -18.73 -1.31
N LYS A 167 -17.60 -18.00 -0.82
CA LYS A 167 -17.45 -17.66 0.60
C LYS A 167 -18.60 -16.77 1.08
N MET A 168 -18.92 -15.72 0.35
CA MET A 168 -20.05 -14.84 0.67
C MET A 168 -21.39 -15.60 0.68
N ARG A 169 -21.64 -16.49 -0.29
CA ARG A 169 -22.87 -17.30 -0.34
C ARG A 169 -22.98 -18.26 0.84
N SER A 170 -21.88 -18.85 1.29
CA SER A 170 -21.86 -19.77 2.43
C SER A 170 -21.91 -19.07 3.78
N GLN A 171 -21.53 -17.80 3.84
CA GLN A 171 -21.47 -16.98 5.05
C GLN A 171 -22.13 -15.61 4.81
N PRO A 172 -23.44 -15.49 5.08
CA PRO A 172 -24.21 -14.26 4.81
C PRO A 172 -23.74 -13.02 5.58
N GLU A 173 -23.02 -13.21 6.70
CA GLU A 173 -22.44 -12.15 7.49
C GLU A 173 -21.29 -11.42 6.79
N ILE A 174 -20.64 -12.07 5.81
CA ILE A 174 -19.57 -11.45 5.00
C ILE A 174 -20.19 -10.47 4.01
N LYS A 175 -19.87 -9.19 4.17
CA LYS A 175 -20.38 -8.09 3.35
C LYS A 175 -19.33 -7.53 2.39
N HIS A 176 -18.07 -7.44 2.82
CA HIS A 176 -16.98 -6.83 2.07
C HIS A 176 -15.76 -7.73 2.06
N ILE A 177 -15.26 -8.07 0.87
CA ILE A 177 -14.00 -8.80 0.68
C ILE A 177 -13.06 -7.92 -0.14
N LEU A 178 -11.86 -7.65 0.39
CA LEU A 178 -10.79 -7.06 -0.39
C LEU A 178 -10.13 -8.15 -1.23
N ILE A 179 -10.01 -7.91 -2.53
CA ILE A 179 -9.32 -8.79 -3.48
C ILE A 179 -8.24 -7.97 -4.19
N VAL A 180 -6.97 -8.36 -4.03
CA VAL A 180 -5.83 -7.72 -4.69
C VAL A 180 -5.02 -8.73 -5.48
N HIS A 181 -4.60 -8.35 -6.67
CA HIS A 181 -3.58 -9.05 -7.43
C HIS A 181 -2.40 -8.11 -7.66
N THR A 182 -1.17 -8.61 -7.45
CA THR A 182 0.05 -7.81 -7.56
C THR A 182 1.17 -8.60 -8.23
N GLU A 183 1.91 -7.92 -9.12
CA GLU A 183 3.06 -8.52 -9.78
C GLU A 183 4.21 -7.51 -9.96
N VAL A 184 5.42 -8.00 -9.78
CA VAL A 184 6.66 -7.33 -10.15
C VAL A 184 7.32 -8.13 -11.27
N MET A 185 6.70 -8.10 -12.45
CA MET A 185 7.11 -8.88 -13.62
C MET A 185 8.49 -8.46 -14.15
N SER A 186 8.89 -7.20 -13.93
CA SER A 186 10.21 -6.71 -14.34
C SER A 186 11.36 -7.45 -13.65
N GLU A 187 11.13 -8.07 -12.48
CA GLU A 187 12.14 -8.88 -11.80
C GLU A 187 12.53 -10.14 -12.61
N LEU A 188 11.57 -10.70 -13.35
CA LEU A 188 11.79 -11.84 -14.26
C LEU A 188 12.56 -11.45 -15.52
N LEU A 189 12.74 -10.14 -15.78
CA LEU A 189 13.44 -9.61 -16.95
C LEU A 189 14.93 -9.29 -16.71
N VAL A 190 15.47 -9.56 -15.52
CA VAL A 190 16.85 -9.19 -15.16
C VAL A 190 17.89 -9.82 -16.11
N ASN A 191 17.66 -11.05 -16.58
CA ASN A 191 18.53 -11.75 -17.52
C ASN A 191 17.76 -12.15 -18.79
N GLU A 192 16.63 -11.51 -19.06
CA GLU A 192 15.77 -11.86 -20.19
C GLU A 192 16.23 -11.14 -21.47
N ASP A 193 16.37 -11.87 -22.54
CA ASP A 193 16.74 -11.36 -23.85
C ASP A 193 15.68 -11.61 -24.95
N ASP A 194 14.54 -12.22 -24.63
CA ASP A 194 13.44 -12.41 -25.58
C ASP A 194 12.63 -11.12 -25.77
N PHE A 195 12.42 -10.77 -27.02
CA PHE A 195 11.68 -9.58 -27.43
C PHE A 195 10.27 -9.50 -26.82
N VAL A 196 9.57 -10.62 -26.71
CA VAL A 196 8.16 -10.62 -26.25
C VAL A 196 8.05 -10.25 -24.76
N PRO A 197 8.70 -10.93 -23.81
CA PRO A 197 8.63 -10.54 -22.41
C PRO A 197 9.21 -9.15 -22.16
N VAL A 198 10.38 -8.82 -22.71
CA VAL A 198 11.04 -7.51 -22.52
C VAL A 198 10.15 -6.34 -22.97
N THR A 199 9.40 -6.52 -24.05
CA THR A 199 8.53 -5.46 -24.60
C THR A 199 7.11 -5.47 -24.05
N SER A 200 6.69 -6.52 -23.34
CA SER A 200 5.29 -6.65 -22.89
C SER A 200 5.06 -6.46 -21.40
N PHE A 201 5.91 -7.01 -20.53
CA PHE A 201 5.62 -7.07 -19.11
C PHE A 201 5.72 -5.72 -18.40
N GLY A 202 4.81 -5.53 -17.43
CA GLY A 202 4.78 -4.38 -16.54
C GLY A 202 4.48 -4.80 -15.09
N ASP A 203 4.79 -3.92 -14.15
CA ASP A 203 4.62 -4.10 -12.71
C ASP A 203 3.42 -3.31 -12.23
N ALA A 204 2.53 -3.94 -11.50
CA ALA A 204 1.44 -3.26 -10.81
C ALA A 204 0.78 -4.15 -9.77
N ALA A 205 0.07 -3.51 -8.83
CA ALA A 205 -1.02 -4.11 -8.09
C ALA A 205 -2.34 -3.46 -8.49
N ALA A 206 -3.39 -4.27 -8.58
CA ALA A 206 -4.75 -3.79 -8.74
C ALA A 206 -5.66 -4.47 -7.71
N ALA A 207 -6.51 -3.68 -7.05
CA ALA A 207 -7.39 -4.13 -6.00
C ALA A 207 -8.83 -3.75 -6.26
N VAL A 208 -9.75 -4.58 -5.78
CA VAL A 208 -11.17 -4.27 -5.73
C VAL A 208 -11.72 -4.62 -4.35
N VAL A 209 -12.73 -3.88 -3.91
CA VAL A 209 -13.60 -4.33 -2.82
C VAL A 209 -14.83 -4.99 -3.47
N LEU A 210 -15.00 -6.28 -3.23
CA LEU A 210 -16.20 -7.02 -3.62
C LEU A 210 -17.21 -6.93 -2.49
N SER A 211 -18.39 -6.38 -2.76
CA SER A 211 -19.41 -6.14 -1.76
C SER A 211 -20.70 -6.86 -2.08
N ARG A 212 -21.36 -7.41 -1.05
CA ARG A 212 -22.72 -7.91 -1.13
C ARG A 212 -23.70 -6.73 -1.18
N LYS A 213 -24.63 -6.79 -2.13
CA LYS A 213 -25.70 -5.80 -2.27
C LYS A 213 -27.03 -6.50 -2.53
N GLU A 214 -28.03 -6.20 -1.75
CA GLU A 214 -29.38 -6.63 -2.07
C GLU A 214 -30.04 -5.68 -3.07
N GLY A 215 -30.84 -6.20 -3.97
CA GLY A 215 -31.51 -5.41 -4.98
C GLY A 215 -32.58 -6.18 -5.74
N ASN A 216 -33.39 -5.43 -6.53
CA ASN A 216 -34.46 -5.99 -7.33
C ASN A 216 -34.03 -6.28 -8.78
N LYS A 217 -32.80 -5.91 -9.14
CA LYS A 217 -32.22 -6.13 -10.47
C LYS A 217 -30.91 -6.89 -10.35
N ALA A 218 -30.55 -7.61 -11.38
CA ALA A 218 -29.25 -8.25 -11.51
C ALA A 218 -28.17 -7.19 -11.72
N GLU A 219 -27.16 -7.16 -10.82
CA GLU A 219 -26.00 -6.27 -10.87
C GLU A 219 -24.76 -7.08 -10.43
N GLY A 220 -23.55 -6.57 -10.72
CA GLY A 220 -22.31 -7.22 -10.31
C GLY A 220 -21.98 -8.49 -11.10
N ILE A 221 -21.24 -9.39 -10.46
CA ILE A 221 -20.81 -10.67 -11.06
C ILE A 221 -22.04 -11.57 -11.30
N GLN A 222 -22.19 -12.03 -12.52
CA GLN A 222 -23.28 -12.93 -12.93
C GLN A 222 -22.80 -14.37 -12.99
N HIS A 223 -21.77 -14.63 -13.76
CA HIS A 223 -21.21 -15.96 -13.99
C HIS A 223 -19.69 -15.93 -13.92
N THR A 224 -19.11 -17.00 -13.38
CA THR A 224 -17.65 -17.22 -13.34
C THR A 224 -17.32 -18.57 -13.98
N ARG A 225 -16.15 -18.67 -14.61
CA ARG A 225 -15.57 -19.91 -15.11
C ARG A 225 -14.07 -19.89 -14.89
N ASN A 226 -13.54 -20.94 -14.28
CA ASN A 226 -12.10 -21.15 -14.13
C ASN A 226 -11.76 -22.61 -14.43
N TYR A 227 -10.69 -22.81 -15.18
CA TYR A 227 -10.25 -24.10 -15.70
C TYR A 227 -8.72 -24.14 -15.75
N GLU A 228 -8.17 -25.34 -16.02
CA GLU A 228 -6.75 -25.57 -16.17
C GLU A 228 -6.50 -26.48 -17.40
N ASP A 229 -5.51 -26.11 -18.22
CA ASP A 229 -5.00 -26.92 -19.33
C ASP A 229 -3.58 -27.37 -19.00
N LEU A 230 -3.44 -28.52 -18.37
CA LEU A 230 -2.15 -29.07 -17.90
C LEU A 230 -1.10 -29.22 -19.00
N ARG A 231 -1.50 -29.21 -20.29
CA ARG A 231 -0.58 -29.24 -21.43
C ARG A 231 0.26 -27.98 -21.57
N MET A 232 -0.03 -26.94 -20.78
CA MET A 232 0.70 -25.68 -20.78
C MET A 232 1.84 -25.63 -19.75
N LEU A 233 1.92 -26.58 -18.82
CA LEU A 233 2.88 -26.55 -17.69
C LEU A 233 4.34 -26.40 -18.14
N ASP A 234 4.73 -27.03 -19.26
CA ASP A 234 6.11 -27.03 -19.75
C ASP A 234 6.41 -25.85 -20.71
N PHE A 235 5.42 -25.02 -21.04
CA PHE A 235 5.57 -23.99 -22.10
C PHE A 235 5.45 -22.55 -21.61
N LEU A 236 5.02 -22.34 -20.38
CA LEU A 236 4.91 -21.00 -19.80
C LEU A 236 4.98 -21.07 -18.29
N GLY A 237 6.03 -20.52 -17.72
CA GLY A 237 6.26 -20.50 -16.27
C GLY A 237 7.48 -19.72 -15.87
N ALA A 238 7.76 -19.70 -14.56
CA ALA A 238 8.97 -19.16 -13.98
C ALA A 238 9.60 -20.19 -13.04
N GLY A 239 10.88 -20.44 -13.18
CA GLY A 239 11.65 -21.34 -12.33
C GLY A 239 11.96 -20.73 -10.96
N LYS A 240 12.52 -21.54 -10.04
CA LYS A 240 12.95 -21.08 -8.70
C LYS A 240 14.05 -20.03 -8.72
N SER A 241 14.85 -19.99 -9.79
CA SER A 241 15.88 -18.98 -10.04
C SER A 241 15.30 -17.63 -10.48
N GLY A 242 13.99 -17.57 -10.77
CA GLY A 242 13.34 -16.40 -11.36
C GLY A 242 13.47 -16.35 -12.89
N ASP A 243 14.02 -17.41 -13.52
CA ASP A 243 14.12 -17.46 -14.97
C ASP A 243 12.75 -17.74 -15.59
N LEU A 244 12.32 -16.86 -16.48
CA LEU A 244 11.10 -17.00 -17.25
C LEU A 244 11.33 -18.02 -18.39
N TYR A 245 10.40 -18.95 -18.59
CA TYR A 245 10.35 -19.74 -19.81
C TYR A 245 9.01 -19.53 -20.50
N MET A 246 9.06 -19.20 -21.79
CA MET A 246 7.88 -18.94 -22.59
C MET A 246 8.09 -19.38 -24.02
N GLU A 247 7.20 -20.25 -24.53
CA GLU A 247 7.15 -20.58 -25.97
C GLU A 247 5.94 -19.86 -26.60
N PRO A 248 6.14 -18.67 -27.22
CA PRO A 248 5.03 -17.80 -27.62
C PRO A 248 4.05 -18.43 -28.60
N ARG A 249 4.52 -19.34 -29.47
CA ARG A 249 3.66 -20.01 -30.47
C ARG A 249 2.73 -21.01 -29.78
N VAL A 250 3.25 -21.80 -28.84
CA VAL A 250 2.46 -22.78 -28.08
C VAL A 250 1.47 -22.03 -27.19
N VAL A 251 1.92 -21.00 -26.47
CA VAL A 251 1.07 -20.15 -25.64
C VAL A 251 -0.11 -19.61 -26.47
N LYS A 252 0.13 -19.00 -27.62
CA LYS A 252 -0.95 -18.49 -28.47
C LYS A 252 -1.91 -19.61 -28.92
N SER A 253 -1.37 -20.77 -29.33
CA SER A 253 -2.17 -21.89 -29.85
C SER A 253 -3.10 -22.49 -28.80
N ARG A 254 -2.84 -22.30 -27.51
CA ARG A 254 -3.66 -22.79 -26.38
C ARG A 254 -4.49 -21.69 -25.75
N ALA A 255 -3.93 -20.50 -25.50
CA ALA A 255 -4.64 -19.41 -24.87
C ALA A 255 -5.89 -18.99 -25.65
N VAL A 256 -5.79 -18.90 -26.99
CA VAL A 256 -6.94 -18.49 -27.82
C VAL A 256 -8.13 -19.46 -27.69
N PRO A 257 -8.00 -20.78 -27.93
CA PRO A 257 -9.12 -21.71 -27.73
C PRO A 257 -9.65 -21.74 -26.30
N ASN A 258 -8.78 -21.62 -25.29
CA ASN A 258 -9.17 -21.62 -23.89
C ASN A 258 -10.03 -20.39 -23.56
N MET A 259 -9.62 -19.20 -23.97
CA MET A 259 -10.41 -17.98 -23.80
C MET A 259 -11.74 -18.04 -24.58
N LEU A 260 -11.74 -18.56 -25.80
CA LEU A 260 -12.95 -18.76 -26.59
C LEU A 260 -13.95 -19.71 -25.92
N ARG A 261 -13.47 -20.77 -25.26
CA ARG A 261 -14.30 -21.66 -24.47
C ARG A 261 -15.03 -20.92 -23.35
N VAL A 262 -14.29 -20.10 -22.58
CA VAL A 262 -14.86 -19.28 -21.48
C VAL A 262 -15.91 -18.31 -22.01
N ILE A 263 -15.61 -17.59 -23.08
CA ILE A 263 -16.54 -16.65 -23.73
C ILE A 263 -17.81 -17.35 -24.14
N ARG A 264 -17.70 -18.51 -24.84
CA ARG A 264 -18.84 -19.30 -25.29
C ARG A 264 -19.71 -19.74 -24.11
N GLU A 265 -19.11 -20.40 -23.10
CA GLU A 265 -19.87 -20.96 -21.99
C GLU A 265 -20.59 -19.89 -21.14
N ILE A 266 -19.97 -18.72 -20.92
CA ILE A 266 -20.64 -17.63 -20.22
C ILE A 266 -21.76 -17.05 -21.10
N SER A 267 -21.50 -16.84 -22.38
CA SER A 267 -22.51 -16.28 -23.30
C SER A 267 -23.73 -17.21 -23.47
N GLU A 268 -23.49 -18.52 -23.60
CA GLU A 268 -24.57 -19.54 -23.66
C GLU A 268 -25.42 -19.54 -22.38
N GLN A 269 -24.77 -19.39 -21.19
CA GLN A 269 -25.49 -19.35 -19.93
C GLN A 269 -26.36 -18.10 -19.78
N GLU A 270 -25.92 -16.96 -20.35
CA GLU A 270 -26.68 -15.71 -20.38
C GLU A 270 -27.65 -15.61 -21.58
N ASN A 271 -27.68 -16.62 -22.42
CA ASN A 271 -28.46 -16.61 -23.67
C ASN A 271 -28.11 -15.40 -24.56
N LYS A 272 -26.80 -15.09 -24.70
CA LYS A 272 -26.22 -13.98 -25.45
C LYS A 272 -25.20 -14.47 -26.48
N GLN A 273 -24.81 -13.56 -27.37
CA GLN A 273 -23.62 -13.70 -28.20
C GLN A 273 -22.52 -12.75 -27.66
N ALA A 274 -21.26 -13.07 -27.93
CA ALA A 274 -20.13 -12.25 -27.45
C ALA A 274 -20.19 -10.78 -27.91
N LYS A 275 -20.81 -10.49 -29.05
CA LYS A 275 -21.07 -9.14 -29.58
C LYS A 275 -22.10 -8.32 -28.82
N ASP A 276 -22.91 -8.99 -27.98
CA ASP A 276 -24.01 -8.34 -27.23
C ASP A 276 -23.53 -7.76 -25.88
N TYR A 277 -22.25 -7.94 -25.55
CA TYR A 277 -21.64 -7.29 -24.40
C TYR A 277 -21.16 -5.87 -24.77
N ASP A 278 -21.37 -4.92 -23.86
CA ASP A 278 -21.00 -3.52 -24.07
C ASP A 278 -19.50 -3.29 -24.00
N ILE A 279 -18.81 -4.08 -23.16
CA ILE A 279 -17.36 -4.01 -22.98
C ILE A 279 -16.80 -5.44 -22.84
N PHE A 280 -15.72 -5.72 -23.56
CA PHE A 280 -14.91 -6.92 -23.39
C PHE A 280 -13.55 -6.55 -22.83
N ILE A 281 -13.20 -7.05 -21.64
CA ILE A 281 -11.90 -6.85 -20.99
C ILE A 281 -11.14 -8.18 -21.00
N PRO A 282 -10.37 -8.47 -22.07
CA PRO A 282 -9.52 -9.66 -22.12
C PRO A 282 -8.28 -9.49 -21.27
N HIS A 283 -7.59 -10.61 -20.99
CA HIS A 283 -6.19 -10.53 -20.54
C HIS A 283 -5.35 -9.75 -21.53
N GLN A 284 -4.56 -8.80 -21.03
CA GLN A 284 -3.81 -7.82 -21.83
C GLN A 284 -2.47 -8.37 -22.32
N THR A 285 -2.54 -9.44 -23.13
CA THR A 285 -1.39 -10.22 -23.65
C THR A 285 -0.87 -9.76 -25.00
N GLY A 286 -1.40 -8.66 -25.51
CA GLY A 286 -1.02 -8.10 -26.80
C GLY A 286 -1.94 -8.48 -27.95
N HIS A 287 -1.85 -7.72 -29.05
CA HIS A 287 -2.75 -7.79 -30.21
C HIS A 287 -2.84 -9.20 -30.85
N ALA A 288 -1.76 -9.98 -30.79
CA ALA A 288 -1.73 -11.29 -31.44
C ALA A 288 -2.70 -12.31 -30.81
N ILE A 289 -2.91 -12.27 -29.50
CA ILE A 289 -3.85 -13.13 -28.78
C ILE A 289 -5.21 -12.42 -28.66
N VAL A 290 -5.22 -11.19 -28.14
CA VAL A 290 -6.43 -10.40 -27.95
C VAL A 290 -7.22 -10.23 -29.25
N GLY A 291 -6.54 -9.87 -30.34
CA GLY A 291 -7.15 -9.72 -31.66
C GLY A 291 -7.73 -11.03 -32.20
N SER A 292 -6.98 -12.15 -32.06
CA SER A 292 -7.48 -13.46 -32.49
C SER A 292 -8.69 -13.92 -31.69
N VAL A 293 -8.73 -13.66 -30.38
CA VAL A 293 -9.88 -13.99 -29.53
C VAL A 293 -11.09 -13.13 -29.92
N ALA A 294 -10.92 -11.81 -30.04
CA ALA A 294 -12.00 -10.90 -30.39
C ALA A 294 -12.61 -11.25 -31.78
N GLU A 295 -11.76 -11.47 -32.79
CA GLU A 295 -12.19 -11.83 -34.14
C GLU A 295 -12.97 -13.15 -34.16
N GLN A 296 -12.44 -14.22 -33.55
CA GLN A 296 -13.06 -15.55 -33.57
C GLN A 296 -14.31 -15.61 -32.68
N ALA A 297 -14.38 -14.83 -31.62
CA ALA A 297 -15.59 -14.72 -30.78
C ALA A 297 -16.65 -13.78 -31.39
N GLY A 298 -16.33 -13.05 -32.46
CA GLY A 298 -17.21 -12.05 -33.06
C GLY A 298 -17.39 -10.80 -32.20
N VAL A 299 -16.41 -10.48 -31.33
CA VAL A 299 -16.42 -9.26 -30.50
C VAL A 299 -15.96 -8.07 -31.34
N PRO A 300 -16.77 -6.99 -31.46
CA PRO A 300 -16.34 -5.80 -32.18
C PRO A 300 -15.11 -5.15 -31.54
N ALA A 301 -14.19 -4.66 -32.38
CA ALA A 301 -12.97 -4.00 -31.89
C ALA A 301 -13.29 -2.75 -31.02
N SER A 302 -14.43 -2.09 -31.27
CA SER A 302 -14.86 -0.90 -30.52
C SER A 302 -15.21 -1.19 -29.06
N VAL A 303 -15.57 -2.41 -28.69
CA VAL A 303 -15.90 -2.82 -27.32
C VAL A 303 -14.79 -3.62 -26.65
N CYS A 304 -13.74 -3.98 -27.39
CA CYS A 304 -12.57 -4.69 -26.86
C CYS A 304 -11.60 -3.70 -26.19
N TYR A 305 -11.56 -3.72 -24.86
CA TYR A 305 -10.73 -2.78 -24.10
C TYR A 305 -9.26 -3.24 -24.02
N GLN A 306 -8.35 -2.37 -24.42
CA GLN A 306 -6.90 -2.63 -24.45
C GLN A 306 -6.08 -1.50 -23.81
N GLY A 307 -6.70 -0.62 -23.03
CA GLY A 307 -6.04 0.57 -22.44
C GLY A 307 -4.88 0.22 -21.52
N VAL A 308 -4.99 -0.87 -20.75
CA VAL A 308 -3.94 -1.31 -19.82
C VAL A 308 -2.68 -1.71 -20.56
N GLN A 309 -2.77 -2.57 -21.58
CA GLN A 309 -1.57 -3.00 -22.33
C GLN A 309 -0.88 -1.85 -23.06
N LEU A 310 -1.64 -0.86 -23.52
CA LEU A 310 -1.09 0.32 -24.20
C LEU A 310 -0.29 1.23 -23.25
N SER A 311 -0.75 1.38 -22.02
CA SER A 311 -0.24 2.36 -21.06
C SER A 311 0.68 1.79 -19.97
N LEU A 312 0.46 0.55 -19.55
CA LEU A 312 1.13 -0.09 -18.40
C LEU A 312 1.82 -1.41 -18.75
N GLY A 313 1.53 -2.00 -19.91
CA GLY A 313 2.04 -3.30 -20.31
C GLY A 313 1.11 -4.46 -19.92
N ASN A 314 1.65 -5.68 -19.99
CA ASN A 314 1.01 -6.88 -19.49
C ASN A 314 1.27 -6.98 -17.97
N LEU A 315 0.24 -6.74 -17.19
CA LEU A 315 0.27 -6.75 -15.72
C LEU A 315 -0.09 -8.11 -15.13
N SER A 316 0.03 -9.20 -15.90
CA SER A 316 -0.40 -10.53 -15.45
C SER A 316 -1.86 -10.51 -14.96
N GLY A 317 -2.17 -11.08 -13.81
CA GLY A 317 -3.52 -11.11 -13.24
C GLY A 317 -4.07 -9.74 -12.78
N ALA A 318 -3.23 -8.72 -12.63
CA ALA A 318 -3.68 -7.36 -12.37
C ALA A 318 -4.30 -6.69 -13.61
N SER A 319 -4.18 -7.26 -14.81
CA SER A 319 -4.65 -6.66 -16.06
C SER A 319 -6.16 -6.41 -16.10
N VAL A 320 -6.97 -7.36 -15.65
CA VAL A 320 -8.45 -7.23 -15.64
C VAL A 320 -8.91 -6.20 -14.61
N PRO A 321 -8.55 -6.27 -13.31
CA PRO A 321 -8.95 -5.26 -12.33
C PRO A 321 -8.39 -3.87 -12.66
N ALA A 322 -7.20 -3.75 -13.25
CA ALA A 322 -6.69 -2.49 -13.76
C ALA A 322 -7.54 -1.93 -14.91
N GLY A 323 -8.09 -2.78 -15.77
CA GLY A 323 -9.05 -2.39 -16.80
C GLY A 323 -10.32 -1.80 -16.21
N PHE A 324 -10.90 -2.44 -15.19
CA PHE A 324 -12.05 -1.89 -14.45
C PHE A 324 -11.71 -0.55 -13.80
N TYR A 325 -10.54 -0.44 -13.15
CA TYR A 325 -10.08 0.81 -12.55
C TYR A 325 -9.98 1.95 -13.57
N GLN A 326 -9.30 1.72 -14.71
CA GLN A 326 -9.13 2.75 -15.73
C GLN A 326 -10.47 3.19 -16.33
N LEU A 327 -11.34 2.22 -16.69
CA LEU A 327 -12.67 2.51 -17.22
C LEU A 327 -13.54 3.29 -16.20
N ASN A 328 -13.42 2.97 -14.90
CA ASN A 328 -14.11 3.71 -13.84
C ASN A 328 -13.61 5.16 -13.74
N LYS A 329 -12.28 5.35 -13.68
CA LYS A 329 -11.66 6.69 -13.63
C LYS A 329 -11.97 7.55 -14.87
N GLU A 330 -12.07 6.92 -16.04
CA GLU A 330 -12.47 7.58 -17.29
C GLU A 330 -13.98 7.84 -17.38
N GLY A 331 -14.77 7.42 -16.39
CA GLY A 331 -16.23 7.54 -16.38
C GLY A 331 -16.91 6.74 -17.50
N LYS A 332 -16.27 5.66 -17.97
CA LYS A 332 -16.78 4.80 -19.04
C LYS A 332 -17.61 3.63 -18.52
N LEU A 333 -17.58 3.32 -17.24
CA LEU A 333 -18.48 2.34 -16.63
C LEU A 333 -19.83 3.00 -16.37
N LYS A 334 -20.85 2.60 -17.10
CA LYS A 334 -22.22 3.11 -16.96
C LYS A 334 -23.13 2.02 -16.40
N ALA A 335 -24.01 2.40 -15.47
CA ALA A 335 -24.99 1.50 -14.89
C ALA A 335 -25.77 0.70 -15.96
N GLY A 336 -25.86 -0.60 -15.77
CA GLY A 336 -26.55 -1.53 -16.67
C GLY A 336 -25.72 -2.04 -17.83
N GLN A 337 -24.49 -1.54 -18.06
CA GLN A 337 -23.60 -2.11 -19.07
C GLN A 337 -23.18 -3.55 -18.70
N HIS A 338 -23.15 -4.42 -19.70
CA HIS A 338 -22.70 -5.79 -19.59
C HIS A 338 -21.24 -5.92 -20.01
N ILE A 339 -20.42 -6.42 -19.10
CA ILE A 339 -18.98 -6.63 -19.31
C ILE A 339 -18.68 -8.12 -19.34
N LEU A 340 -17.87 -8.54 -20.30
CA LEU A 340 -17.33 -9.89 -20.38
C LEU A 340 -15.80 -9.85 -20.19
N THR A 341 -15.26 -10.81 -19.45
CA THR A 341 -13.81 -11.01 -19.31
C THR A 341 -13.41 -12.40 -19.78
N ALA A 342 -12.18 -12.52 -20.27
CA ALA A 342 -11.56 -13.80 -20.55
C ALA A 342 -10.05 -13.70 -20.38
N VAL A 343 -9.48 -14.64 -19.65
CA VAL A 343 -8.04 -14.68 -19.33
C VAL A 343 -7.48 -16.07 -19.57
N ALA A 344 -6.20 -16.15 -19.92
CA ALA A 344 -5.41 -17.38 -19.94
C ALA A 344 -3.99 -17.06 -19.54
N GLY A 345 -3.33 -17.92 -18.78
CA GLY A 345 -2.04 -17.58 -18.17
C GLY A 345 -1.12 -18.76 -17.91
N LEU A 346 -0.18 -18.48 -17.02
CA LEU A 346 0.85 -19.39 -16.53
C LEU A 346 0.23 -20.70 -16.00
N GLY A 347 0.95 -21.80 -16.16
CA GLY A 347 0.51 -23.10 -15.68
C GLY A 347 -0.68 -23.71 -16.45
N GLY A 348 -1.22 -22.97 -17.45
CA GLY A 348 -2.40 -23.42 -18.21
C GLY A 348 -3.73 -23.04 -17.57
N GLU A 349 -3.72 -22.24 -16.50
CA GLU A 349 -4.94 -21.66 -15.91
C GLU A 349 -5.64 -20.76 -16.94
N TYR A 350 -6.97 -20.83 -17.01
CA TYR A 350 -7.77 -19.91 -17.81
C TYR A 350 -9.17 -19.75 -17.23
N GLY A 351 -9.76 -18.57 -17.42
CA GLY A 351 -11.06 -18.28 -16.84
C GLY A 351 -11.63 -16.95 -17.31
N GLY A 352 -12.70 -16.54 -16.68
CA GLY A 352 -13.38 -15.28 -16.93
C GLY A 352 -14.66 -15.15 -16.14
N PHE A 353 -15.27 -14.00 -16.23
CA PHE A 353 -16.56 -13.71 -15.63
C PHE A 353 -17.35 -12.70 -16.46
N SER A 354 -18.65 -12.68 -16.26
CA SER A 354 -19.53 -11.60 -16.74
C SER A 354 -19.94 -10.70 -15.57
N TYR A 355 -20.14 -9.43 -15.88
CA TYR A 355 -20.41 -8.40 -14.89
C TYR A 355 -21.43 -7.39 -15.43
N ILE A 356 -22.43 -7.03 -14.62
CA ILE A 356 -23.34 -5.93 -14.91
C ILE A 356 -22.97 -4.74 -14.02
N VAL A 357 -22.66 -3.61 -14.63
CA VAL A 357 -22.26 -2.40 -13.91
C VAL A 357 -23.40 -1.91 -13.02
N PRO A 358 -23.21 -1.79 -11.68
CA PRO A 358 -24.26 -1.37 -10.77
C PRO A 358 -24.53 0.12 -10.84
N GLY A 359 -25.75 0.53 -10.41
CA GLY A 359 -26.13 1.92 -10.36
C GLY A 359 -25.48 2.72 -9.22
N GLN A 360 -25.19 2.05 -8.10
CA GLN A 360 -24.56 2.64 -6.92
C GLN A 360 -23.53 1.67 -6.34
N THR A 361 -22.34 2.18 -6.04
CA THR A 361 -21.19 1.38 -5.58
C THR A 361 -20.63 1.81 -4.22
N LYS A 362 -21.00 2.98 -3.71
CA LYS A 362 -20.44 3.51 -2.45
C LYS A 362 -21.20 3.01 -1.24
N PHE A 363 -20.44 2.70 -0.19
CA PHE A 363 -20.93 2.30 1.11
C PHE A 363 -20.53 3.32 2.17
N SER A 364 -21.09 3.19 3.37
CA SER A 364 -20.72 4.00 4.54
C SER A 364 -19.96 3.12 5.52
N SER A 365 -18.86 3.65 6.05
CA SER A 365 -18.11 2.99 7.10
C SER A 365 -18.92 2.90 8.40
N ASN A 366 -18.75 1.79 9.12
CA ASN A 366 -19.24 1.62 10.50
C ASN A 366 -18.41 2.44 11.50
N GLY A 367 -17.30 3.03 11.09
CA GLY A 367 -16.40 3.84 11.90
C GLY A 367 -14.95 3.35 11.81
N SER A 368 -14.03 4.10 12.40
CA SER A 368 -12.61 3.70 12.48
C SER A 368 -12.33 3.02 13.83
N HIS A 369 -11.26 2.22 13.88
CA HIS A 369 -10.79 1.59 15.12
C HIS A 369 -10.57 2.59 16.28
N LEU A 370 -10.22 3.82 15.94
CA LEU A 370 -9.97 4.90 16.92
C LEU A 370 -11.24 5.65 17.34
N GLN A 371 -12.39 5.37 16.71
CA GLN A 371 -13.64 6.05 17.07
C GLN A 371 -13.97 5.76 18.54
N ASP A 372 -14.26 6.83 19.28
CA ASP A 372 -14.55 6.81 20.72
C ASP A 372 -13.40 6.36 21.64
N LYS A 373 -12.23 6.00 21.09
CA LYS A 373 -11.03 5.70 21.87
C LYS A 373 -10.47 6.97 22.51
N THR A 374 -9.97 6.86 23.72
CA THR A 374 -9.35 7.97 24.45
C THR A 374 -7.83 7.93 24.29
N VAL A 375 -7.26 9.03 23.78
CA VAL A 375 -5.80 9.18 23.60
C VAL A 375 -5.27 10.29 24.47
N PHE A 376 -4.32 9.99 25.34
CA PHE A 376 -3.61 10.99 26.14
C PHE A 376 -2.28 11.35 25.47
N ILE A 377 -2.08 12.66 25.18
CA ILE A 377 -0.91 13.16 24.48
C ILE A 377 -0.22 14.21 25.33
N THR A 378 1.10 14.06 25.57
CA THR A 378 1.91 15.10 26.20
C THR A 378 2.50 16.06 25.18
N GLY A 379 2.63 17.35 25.56
CA GLY A 379 3.22 18.38 24.71
C GLY A 379 2.35 18.77 23.52
N ALA A 380 1.04 18.94 23.73
CA ALA A 380 0.03 19.15 22.70
C ALA A 380 0.19 20.43 21.84
N THR A 381 1.08 21.36 22.23
CA THR A 381 1.33 22.62 21.49
C THR A 381 2.50 22.56 20.51
N GLY A 382 3.12 21.40 20.35
CA GLY A 382 4.20 21.22 19.37
C GLY A 382 3.66 20.93 17.96
N ASP A 383 4.42 21.27 16.92
CA ASP A 383 4.00 21.11 15.51
C ASP A 383 3.60 19.67 15.18
N LEU A 384 4.39 18.68 15.61
CA LEU A 384 4.06 17.27 15.40
C LEU A 384 2.82 16.84 16.18
N ALA A 385 2.67 17.31 17.42
CA ALA A 385 1.48 17.01 18.22
C ALA A 385 0.21 17.58 17.58
N GLU A 386 0.28 18.80 17.02
CA GLU A 386 -0.85 19.41 16.32
C GLU A 386 -1.35 18.54 15.17
N LYS A 387 -0.45 18.06 14.31
CA LYS A 387 -0.81 17.16 13.21
C LYS A 387 -1.32 15.80 13.68
N THR A 388 -0.78 15.31 14.80
CA THR A 388 -1.25 14.08 15.45
C THR A 388 -2.67 14.26 16.00
N ILE A 389 -2.95 15.39 16.65
CA ILE A 389 -4.28 15.76 17.15
C ILE A 389 -5.29 15.85 16.01
N ASP A 390 -4.94 16.57 14.92
CA ASP A 390 -5.80 16.71 13.74
C ASP A 390 -6.14 15.35 13.12
N ASN A 391 -5.18 14.42 13.06
CA ASN A 391 -5.38 13.06 12.56
C ASN A 391 -6.34 12.29 13.47
N LEU A 392 -6.11 12.27 14.79
CA LEU A 392 -6.95 11.57 15.75
C LEU A 392 -8.40 12.10 15.78
N LEU A 393 -8.58 13.42 15.66
CA LEU A 393 -9.93 14.03 15.60
C LEU A 393 -10.68 13.65 14.31
N ARG A 394 -9.98 13.48 13.18
CA ARG A 394 -10.58 12.93 11.94
C ARG A 394 -11.12 11.52 12.15
N HIS A 395 -10.44 10.73 12.97
CA HIS A 395 -10.88 9.38 13.37
C HIS A 395 -11.89 9.36 14.52
N LYS A 396 -12.40 10.52 14.96
CA LYS A 396 -13.37 10.67 16.07
C LYS A 396 -12.87 10.12 17.41
N ALA A 397 -11.57 10.19 17.67
CA ALA A 397 -11.00 9.87 18.97
C ALA A 397 -11.32 10.96 20.00
N ARG A 398 -11.35 10.59 21.28
CA ARG A 398 -11.40 11.53 22.43
C ARG A 398 -9.98 11.80 22.89
N LEU A 399 -9.68 13.04 23.24
CA LEU A 399 -8.32 13.45 23.53
C LEU A 399 -8.18 14.02 24.94
N ILE A 400 -7.10 13.64 25.62
CA ILE A 400 -6.57 14.35 26.80
C ILE A 400 -5.29 15.05 26.31
N LEU A 401 -5.33 16.36 26.26
CA LEU A 401 -4.22 17.17 25.75
C LEU A 401 -3.44 17.80 26.92
N HIS A 402 -2.24 17.27 27.15
CA HIS A 402 -1.37 17.92 28.13
C HIS A 402 -0.77 19.20 27.57
N VAL A 403 -0.87 20.27 28.34
CA VAL A 403 -0.27 21.58 28.10
C VAL A 403 0.44 22.09 29.35
N ARG A 404 1.42 23.00 29.16
CA ARG A 404 2.26 23.50 30.27
C ARG A 404 1.54 24.43 31.23
N ASN A 405 0.55 25.21 30.76
CA ASN A 405 -0.17 26.22 31.56
C ASN A 405 -1.51 26.57 30.88
N GLU A 406 -2.34 27.33 31.64
CA GLU A 406 -3.68 27.77 31.21
C GLU A 406 -3.67 28.55 29.89
N ASN A 407 -2.70 29.45 29.68
CA ASN A 407 -2.62 30.23 28.43
C ASN A 407 -2.49 29.31 27.20
N LYS A 408 -1.78 28.19 27.33
CA LYS A 408 -1.66 27.18 26.27
C LYS A 408 -2.93 26.38 26.09
N ALA A 409 -3.66 26.09 27.16
CA ALA A 409 -4.98 25.46 27.09
C ALA A 409 -5.98 26.34 26.35
N GLU A 410 -6.03 27.64 26.70
CA GLU A 410 -6.90 28.60 26.01
C GLU A 410 -6.59 28.74 24.51
N MET A 411 -5.30 28.74 24.15
CA MET A 411 -4.86 28.77 22.76
C MET A 411 -5.40 27.58 21.98
N LEU A 412 -5.27 26.36 22.51
CA LEU A 412 -5.77 25.16 21.85
C LEU A 412 -7.30 25.09 21.88
N HIS A 413 -7.94 25.56 22.94
CA HIS A 413 -9.41 25.64 23.02
C HIS A 413 -9.97 26.52 21.89
N LYS A 414 -9.37 27.67 21.65
CA LYS A 414 -9.74 28.55 20.53
C LYS A 414 -9.50 27.88 19.18
N LYS A 415 -8.37 27.18 19.03
CA LYS A 415 -8.00 26.49 17.79
C LYS A 415 -8.96 25.37 17.44
N TYR A 416 -9.39 24.60 18.43
CA TYR A 416 -10.29 23.45 18.25
C TYR A 416 -11.74 23.76 18.65
N ALA A 417 -12.18 24.99 18.50
CA ALA A 417 -13.56 25.39 18.74
C ALA A 417 -14.54 24.51 17.93
N GLY A 418 -15.60 24.02 18.60
CA GLY A 418 -16.55 23.07 18.03
C GLY A 418 -16.13 21.58 18.18
N LYS A 419 -15.05 21.29 18.88
CA LYS A 419 -14.59 19.93 19.24
C LYS A 419 -14.49 19.70 20.74
N GLU A 420 -15.12 20.56 21.55
CA GLU A 420 -14.99 20.58 23.02
C GLU A 420 -15.43 19.27 23.66
N GLU A 421 -16.40 18.59 23.09
CA GLU A 421 -16.86 17.27 23.59
C GLU A 421 -15.81 16.16 23.45
N SER A 422 -14.89 16.34 22.50
CA SER A 422 -13.83 15.37 22.20
C SER A 422 -12.49 15.69 22.87
N ILE A 423 -12.34 16.86 23.52
CA ILE A 423 -11.05 17.33 24.05
C ILE A 423 -11.18 17.68 25.53
N ARG A 424 -10.23 17.19 26.32
CA ARG A 424 -9.99 17.59 27.71
C ARG A 424 -8.55 18.06 27.85
N PHE A 425 -8.30 19.00 28.75
CA PHE A 425 -6.95 19.50 29.02
C PHE A 425 -6.41 18.94 30.33
N ALA A 426 -5.12 18.59 30.33
CA ALA A 426 -4.35 18.24 31.50
C ALA A 426 -3.19 19.23 31.60
N ILE A 427 -3.11 20.00 32.69
CA ILE A 427 -2.19 21.13 32.82
C ILE A 427 -1.14 20.80 33.86
N ALA A 428 0.14 20.88 33.48
CA ALA A 428 1.30 20.73 34.35
C ALA A 428 2.57 21.24 33.66
N ASP A 429 3.52 21.80 34.41
CA ASP A 429 4.89 21.96 33.92
C ASP A 429 5.62 20.62 34.10
N LEU A 430 5.93 19.94 32.99
CA LEU A 430 6.63 18.64 33.01
C LEU A 430 8.04 18.71 33.61
N SER A 431 8.58 19.88 33.89
CA SER A 431 9.83 20.01 34.62
C SER A 431 9.67 19.93 36.14
N GLN A 432 8.43 19.88 36.65
CA GLN A 432 8.09 19.87 38.09
C GLN A 432 7.38 18.54 38.45
N SER A 433 8.03 17.69 39.25
CA SER A 433 7.50 16.37 39.61
C SER A 433 6.12 16.45 40.26
N GLU A 434 5.96 17.38 41.21
CA GLU A 434 4.71 17.54 41.99
C GLU A 434 3.52 17.90 41.09
N GLU A 435 3.73 18.76 40.08
CA GLU A 435 2.68 19.12 39.13
C GLU A 435 2.29 17.91 38.24
N VAL A 436 3.29 17.12 37.82
CA VAL A 436 3.07 15.93 37.00
C VAL A 436 2.28 14.86 37.79
N GLU A 437 2.63 14.65 39.08
CA GLU A 437 1.93 13.73 39.97
C GLU A 437 0.48 14.18 40.21
N GLN A 438 0.26 15.46 40.49
CA GLN A 438 -1.09 16.02 40.68
C GLN A 438 -1.94 15.89 39.42
N MET A 439 -1.37 16.19 38.25
CA MET A 439 -2.07 16.02 36.97
C MET A 439 -2.47 14.56 36.73
N ALA A 440 -1.57 13.61 36.96
CA ALA A 440 -1.85 12.20 36.77
C ALA A 440 -2.89 11.68 37.77
N ALA A 441 -2.81 12.12 39.03
CA ALA A 441 -3.82 11.80 40.04
C ALA A 441 -5.20 12.34 39.65
N GLY A 442 -5.30 13.59 39.18
CA GLY A 442 -6.54 14.18 38.69
C GLY A 442 -7.19 13.41 37.55
N ILE A 443 -6.40 12.93 36.58
CA ILE A 443 -6.91 12.05 35.49
C ILE A 443 -7.49 10.77 36.06
N LYS A 444 -6.81 10.16 37.04
CA LYS A 444 -7.26 8.92 37.71
C LYS A 444 -8.54 9.12 38.53
N GLU A 445 -8.62 10.21 39.28
CA GLU A 445 -9.80 10.56 40.10
C GLU A 445 -11.04 10.81 39.24
N LEU A 446 -10.89 11.35 38.04
CA LEU A 446 -11.97 11.50 37.07
C LEU A 446 -12.44 10.17 36.47
N GLY A 447 -11.81 9.04 36.82
CA GLY A 447 -12.15 7.71 36.31
C GLY A 447 -11.82 7.54 34.80
N ILE A 448 -11.01 8.44 34.23
CA ILE A 448 -10.67 8.40 32.81
C ILE A 448 -9.59 7.33 32.58
N LYS A 449 -9.88 6.43 31.68
CA LYS A 449 -8.95 5.35 31.27
C LYS A 449 -8.54 5.59 29.82
N PRO A 450 -7.34 6.17 29.56
CA PRO A 450 -6.85 6.31 28.21
C PRO A 450 -6.64 4.92 27.57
N ASP A 451 -7.16 4.70 26.37
CA ASP A 451 -6.84 3.51 25.58
C ASP A 451 -5.37 3.58 25.11
N TYR A 452 -4.93 4.78 24.77
CA TYR A 452 -3.59 5.06 24.24
C TYR A 452 -2.93 6.21 24.97
N PHE A 453 -1.61 6.08 25.20
CA PHE A 453 -0.79 7.17 25.72
C PHE A 453 0.34 7.48 24.75
N ILE A 454 0.50 8.75 24.37
CA ILE A 454 1.59 9.25 23.52
C ILE A 454 2.44 10.24 24.31
N HIS A 455 3.68 9.84 24.61
CA HIS A 455 4.64 10.79 25.14
C HIS A 455 5.38 11.48 23.98
N ASN A 456 4.86 12.65 23.57
CA ASN A 456 5.40 13.48 22.51
C ASN A 456 6.19 14.68 23.06
N ALA A 457 5.94 15.12 24.29
CA ALA A 457 6.65 16.26 24.89
C ALA A 457 8.17 16.08 24.85
N ALA A 458 8.87 17.11 24.39
CA ALA A 458 10.32 17.13 24.37
C ALA A 458 10.87 18.55 24.48
N SER A 459 12.00 18.66 25.18
CA SER A 459 12.86 19.85 25.22
C SER A 459 14.23 19.48 24.65
N THR A 460 14.76 20.30 23.75
CA THR A 460 16.13 20.13 23.22
C THR A 460 17.18 20.75 24.14
N GLY A 461 16.78 21.62 25.07
CA GLY A 461 17.70 22.53 25.75
C GLY A 461 18.38 23.50 24.78
N SER A 462 19.46 24.09 25.21
CA SER A 462 20.38 24.85 24.36
C SER A 462 21.19 23.85 23.49
N LEU A 463 21.20 24.08 22.18
CA LEU A 463 22.06 23.29 21.26
C LEU A 463 23.52 23.77 21.40
N SER A 464 24.14 23.48 22.54
CA SER A 464 25.48 23.92 22.92
C SER A 464 26.43 22.75 23.13
N ARG A 465 27.76 23.02 23.12
CA ARG A 465 28.77 22.01 23.51
C ARG A 465 28.47 21.49 24.92
N ALA A 466 28.61 20.19 25.15
CA ALA A 466 28.33 19.54 26.43
C ALA A 466 28.97 20.23 27.66
N THR A 467 30.18 20.78 27.49
CA THR A 467 30.90 21.50 28.53
C THR A 467 30.33 22.88 28.88
N LYS A 468 29.34 23.38 28.12
CA LYS A 468 28.70 24.69 28.32
C LYS A 468 27.25 24.60 28.81
N VAL A 469 26.68 23.39 28.89
CA VAL A 469 25.31 23.16 29.38
C VAL A 469 25.34 23.15 30.91
N SER A 470 24.46 23.92 31.56
CA SER A 470 24.34 23.92 33.02
C SER A 470 23.68 22.63 33.54
N HIS A 471 23.96 22.29 34.81
CA HIS A 471 23.29 21.16 35.46
C HIS A 471 21.77 21.33 35.53
N ASP A 472 21.28 22.53 35.77
CA ASP A 472 19.84 22.84 35.84
C ASP A 472 19.16 22.61 34.48
N GLU A 473 19.80 23.03 33.40
CA GLU A 473 19.30 22.77 32.04
C GLU A 473 19.29 21.28 31.73
N MET A 474 20.37 20.55 32.06
CA MET A 474 20.43 19.11 31.88
C MET A 474 19.31 18.40 32.63
N ASN A 475 19.08 18.77 33.90
CA ASN A 475 18.01 18.22 34.74
C ASN A 475 16.63 18.54 34.17
N SER A 476 16.41 19.76 33.70
CA SER A 476 15.13 20.16 33.10
C SER A 476 14.85 19.38 31.80
N VAL A 477 15.83 19.21 30.93
CA VAL A 477 15.70 18.42 29.68
C VAL A 477 15.39 16.98 30.02
N GLU A 478 16.14 16.36 30.93
CA GLU A 478 15.90 14.98 31.34
C GLU A 478 14.51 14.80 31.97
N HIS A 479 14.10 15.77 32.81
CA HIS A 479 12.81 15.71 33.47
C HIS A 479 11.66 15.71 32.46
N VAL A 480 11.65 16.68 31.55
CA VAL A 480 10.60 16.81 30.52
C VAL A 480 10.58 15.61 29.58
N ASN A 481 11.75 15.13 29.12
CA ASN A 481 11.82 14.11 28.08
C ASN A 481 11.69 12.68 28.59
N HIS A 482 12.00 12.43 29.86
CA HIS A 482 12.04 11.08 30.42
C HIS A 482 11.28 10.95 31.76
N ARG A 483 11.65 11.71 32.81
CA ARG A 483 11.09 11.49 34.16
C ARG A 483 9.60 11.74 34.22
N ALA A 484 9.09 12.79 33.55
CA ALA A 484 7.67 13.09 33.51
C ALA A 484 6.85 11.95 32.90
N ALA A 485 7.34 11.36 31.80
CA ALA A 485 6.71 10.18 31.20
C ALA A 485 6.62 9.00 32.19
N ARG A 486 7.71 8.78 32.93
CA ARG A 486 7.78 7.73 33.94
C ARG A 486 6.76 7.96 35.06
N ILE A 487 6.69 9.16 35.62
CA ILE A 487 5.74 9.52 36.68
C ILE A 487 4.30 9.32 36.20
N ILE A 488 3.96 9.81 34.98
CA ILE A 488 2.63 9.65 34.40
C ILE A 488 2.26 8.17 34.25
N ILE A 489 3.17 7.37 33.68
CA ILE A 489 2.89 5.95 33.43
C ILE A 489 2.79 5.16 34.75
N GLU A 490 3.69 5.40 35.71
CA GLU A 490 3.62 4.71 37.01
C GLU A 490 2.31 5.04 37.76
N SER A 491 1.80 6.27 37.65
CA SER A 491 0.53 6.68 38.25
C SER A 491 -0.69 6.11 37.54
N LEU A 492 -0.63 6.00 36.20
CA LEU A 492 -1.76 5.57 35.35
C LEU A 492 -1.59 4.14 34.80
N PHE A 493 -0.64 3.36 35.30
CA PHE A 493 -0.27 2.04 34.77
C PHE A 493 -1.47 1.14 34.49
N ASP A 494 -2.34 0.96 35.49
CA ASP A 494 -3.54 0.11 35.37
C ASP A 494 -4.66 0.74 34.52
N SER A 495 -4.58 2.06 34.30
CA SER A 495 -5.61 2.83 33.60
C SER A 495 -5.37 2.90 32.10
N ILE A 496 -4.12 2.78 31.62
CA ILE A 496 -3.82 2.77 30.19
C ILE A 496 -4.21 1.42 29.60
N GLY A 497 -5.07 1.43 28.57
CA GLY A 497 -5.71 0.22 28.04
C GLY A 497 -4.83 -0.59 27.10
N GLU A 498 -4.38 -0.01 25.98
CA GLU A 498 -3.84 -0.79 24.85
C GLU A 498 -2.37 -0.51 24.56
N THR A 499 -1.98 0.74 24.33
CA THR A 499 -0.62 1.08 23.87
C THR A 499 -0.05 2.32 24.54
N VAL A 500 1.21 2.22 24.94
CA VAL A 500 2.07 3.34 25.30
C VAL A 500 3.03 3.57 24.14
N LEU A 501 3.03 4.79 23.57
CA LEU A 501 3.94 5.19 22.53
C LEU A 501 4.83 6.33 23.01
N PHE A 502 6.14 6.13 22.87
CA PHE A 502 7.15 7.15 23.10
C PHE A 502 7.67 7.69 21.76
N VAL A 503 7.69 9.01 21.61
CA VAL A 503 8.37 9.65 20.47
C VAL A 503 9.84 9.82 20.82
N GLY A 504 10.68 8.95 20.26
CA GLY A 504 12.13 8.97 20.34
C GLY A 504 12.77 9.96 19.39
N SER A 505 13.98 9.67 18.95
CA SER A 505 14.69 10.51 17.98
C SER A 505 15.84 9.74 17.30
N VAL A 506 16.00 9.89 16.00
CA VAL A 506 17.19 9.41 15.27
C VAL A 506 18.50 10.02 15.77
N ALA A 507 18.43 11.12 16.53
CA ALA A 507 19.60 11.73 17.18
C ALA A 507 20.28 10.79 18.19
N GLU A 508 19.57 9.79 18.70
CA GLU A 508 20.11 8.75 19.60
C GLU A 508 21.24 7.95 18.96
N ASP A 509 21.11 7.67 17.68
CA ASP A 509 22.09 6.91 16.92
C ASP A 509 23.10 7.83 16.20
N ALA A 510 22.63 8.92 15.60
CA ALA A 510 23.47 9.85 14.82
C ALA A 510 24.31 10.82 15.65
N MET A 511 23.99 11.00 16.94
CA MET A 511 24.73 11.86 17.87
C MET A 511 25.06 13.25 17.32
N PHE A 512 24.03 14.02 16.95
CA PHE A 512 24.20 15.37 16.40
C PHE A 512 24.97 16.29 17.34
N SER A 513 25.90 17.07 16.77
CA SER A 513 26.74 17.97 17.53
C SER A 513 25.90 18.99 18.33
N GLY A 514 26.23 19.17 19.60
CA GLY A 514 25.55 20.12 20.48
C GLY A 514 24.26 19.62 21.12
N SER A 515 23.86 18.36 20.89
CA SER A 515 22.60 17.80 21.40
C SER A 515 22.76 16.78 22.54
N SER A 516 23.87 16.82 23.26
CA SER A 516 24.25 15.80 24.25
C SER A 516 23.19 15.55 25.34
N SER A 517 22.63 16.62 25.93
CA SER A 517 21.57 16.49 26.97
C SER A 517 20.28 15.89 26.39
N TYR A 518 19.90 16.31 25.20
CA TYR A 518 18.75 15.76 24.48
C TYR A 518 18.95 14.27 24.15
N VAL A 519 20.09 13.91 23.57
CA VAL A 519 20.41 12.51 23.24
C VAL A 519 20.43 11.64 24.49
N ALA A 520 21.06 12.10 25.56
CA ALA A 520 21.09 11.38 26.84
C ALA A 520 19.66 11.13 27.38
N SER A 521 18.81 12.14 27.38
CA SER A 521 17.42 12.02 27.86
C SER A 521 16.57 11.08 26.99
N LYS A 522 16.75 11.10 25.66
CA LYS A 522 16.03 10.17 24.76
C LYS A 522 16.51 8.73 24.92
N ARG A 523 17.81 8.50 25.11
CA ARG A 523 18.34 7.17 25.46
C ARG A 523 17.83 6.65 26.81
N ALA A 524 17.71 7.53 27.81
CA ALA A 524 17.09 7.17 29.09
C ALA A 524 15.62 6.78 28.91
N LEU A 525 14.88 7.53 28.10
CA LEU A 525 13.49 7.20 27.73
C LEU A 525 13.39 5.85 27.00
N HIS A 526 14.31 5.57 26.08
CA HIS A 526 14.36 4.29 25.37
C HIS A 526 14.63 3.12 26.35
N ALA A 527 15.61 3.25 27.22
CA ALA A 527 15.87 2.24 28.24
C ALA A 527 14.67 1.99 29.16
N TYR A 528 13.95 3.05 29.55
CA TYR A 528 12.71 2.91 30.31
C TYR A 528 11.62 2.19 29.50
N ALA A 529 11.48 2.50 28.22
CA ALA A 529 10.53 1.83 27.34
C ALA A 529 10.80 0.31 27.25
N VAL A 530 12.07 -0.11 27.19
CA VAL A 530 12.46 -1.54 27.21
C VAL A 530 12.02 -2.22 28.49
N ASP A 531 12.22 -1.58 29.65
CA ASP A 531 11.82 -2.15 30.93
C ASP A 531 10.30 -2.20 31.08
N LEU A 532 9.61 -1.14 30.68
CA LEU A 532 8.15 -1.05 30.68
C LEU A 532 7.52 -2.15 29.80
N ALA A 533 8.08 -2.41 28.64
CA ALA A 533 7.58 -3.41 27.71
C ALA A 533 7.55 -4.81 28.31
N LYS A 534 8.54 -5.17 29.15
CA LYS A 534 8.57 -6.46 29.86
C LYS A 534 7.39 -6.63 30.82
N ARG A 535 6.95 -5.54 31.44
CA ARG A 535 5.79 -5.51 32.34
C ARG A 535 4.48 -5.59 31.53
N TYR A 536 4.32 -4.75 30.52
CA TYR A 536 3.11 -4.68 29.69
C TYR A 536 2.86 -5.94 28.85
N TYR A 537 3.91 -6.65 28.45
CA TYR A 537 3.79 -7.92 27.71
C TYR A 537 2.93 -8.96 28.43
N ARG A 538 3.04 -9.04 29.76
CA ARG A 538 2.24 -9.96 30.60
C ARG A 538 0.77 -9.55 30.70
N GLU A 539 0.47 -8.30 30.43
CA GLU A 539 -0.88 -7.71 30.50
C GLU A 539 -1.53 -7.55 29.13
N ASN A 540 -0.93 -8.13 28.09
CA ASN A 540 -1.40 -8.00 26.71
C ASN A 540 -1.47 -6.54 26.20
N LYS A 541 -0.65 -5.66 26.77
CA LYS A 541 -0.49 -4.26 26.38
C LYS A 541 0.75 -4.07 25.54
N ARG A 542 0.80 -3.00 24.75
CA ARG A 542 1.91 -2.72 23.84
C ARG A 542 2.74 -1.52 24.28
N VAL A 543 4.03 -1.60 24.07
CA VAL A 543 4.92 -0.45 24.14
C VAL A 543 5.57 -0.25 22.77
N VAL A 544 5.50 0.95 22.25
CA VAL A 544 6.08 1.35 20.97
C VAL A 544 7.05 2.49 21.20
N TYR A 545 8.26 2.36 20.71
CA TYR A 545 9.25 3.42 20.68
C TYR A 545 9.42 3.88 19.23
N TYR A 546 8.89 5.06 18.88
CA TYR A 546 8.92 5.56 17.52
C TYR A 546 10.06 6.56 17.36
N MET A 547 11.00 6.27 16.46
CA MET A 547 12.15 7.13 16.15
C MET A 547 11.91 7.83 14.80
N PRO A 548 11.34 9.04 14.81
CA PRO A 548 11.16 9.78 13.57
C PRO A 548 12.50 10.18 12.97
N GLY A 549 12.56 10.25 11.65
CA GLY A 549 13.60 10.95 10.91
C GLY A 549 13.60 12.45 11.22
N ILE A 550 14.35 13.23 10.46
CA ILE A 550 14.37 14.69 10.61
C ILE A 550 13.11 15.27 9.97
N ILE A 551 12.28 15.89 10.82
CA ILE A 551 10.94 16.37 10.47
C ILE A 551 11.02 17.87 10.15
N ASP A 552 10.25 18.31 9.15
CA ASP A 552 10.07 19.75 8.88
C ASP A 552 9.17 20.39 9.94
N THR A 553 9.80 20.88 11.03
CA THR A 553 9.13 21.52 12.17
C THR A 553 9.94 22.71 12.68
N GLY A 554 9.33 23.55 13.52
CA GLY A 554 10.00 24.68 14.15
C GLY A 554 11.24 24.32 14.99
N MET A 555 11.36 23.08 15.44
CA MET A 555 12.57 22.58 16.11
C MET A 555 13.76 22.51 15.14
N VAL A 556 13.56 22.01 13.93
CA VAL A 556 14.57 21.95 12.85
C VAL A 556 14.77 23.34 12.23
N GLY A 557 13.75 24.18 12.24
CA GLY A 557 13.84 25.58 11.80
C GLY A 557 14.85 26.42 12.58
N LYS A 558 15.26 26.00 13.79
CA LYS A 558 16.34 26.64 14.58
C LYS A 558 17.75 26.31 14.08
N LEU A 559 17.89 25.31 13.21
CA LEU A 559 19.16 24.90 12.59
C LEU A 559 19.41 25.74 11.33
N ASN A 560 20.67 26.10 11.08
CA ASN A 560 21.05 26.67 9.79
C ASN A 560 21.12 25.56 8.71
N GLU A 561 21.18 25.94 7.44
CA GLU A 561 21.17 25.01 6.31
C GLU A 561 22.34 24.01 6.34
N ALA A 562 23.53 24.44 6.79
CA ALA A 562 24.68 23.55 6.92
C ALA A 562 24.45 22.48 8.02
N GLN A 563 23.86 22.88 9.15
CA GLN A 563 23.50 21.97 10.24
C GLN A 563 22.40 20.98 9.80
N LYS A 564 21.36 21.45 9.11
CA LYS A 564 20.30 20.58 8.55
C LYS A 564 20.90 19.56 7.58
N SER A 565 21.70 20.03 6.62
CA SER A 565 22.34 19.15 5.62
C SER A 565 23.27 18.14 6.27
N ALA A 566 24.09 18.55 7.25
CA ALA A 566 24.97 17.64 7.98
C ALA A 566 24.19 16.60 8.79
N SER A 567 23.07 16.99 9.42
CA SER A 567 22.21 16.09 10.18
C SER A 567 21.52 15.08 9.25
N MET A 568 21.00 15.53 8.12
CA MET A 568 20.37 14.66 7.11
C MET A 568 21.39 13.68 6.52
N LEU A 569 22.61 14.15 6.22
CA LEU A 569 23.68 13.29 5.71
C LEU A 569 24.08 12.21 6.74
N ALA A 570 24.13 12.56 8.04
CA ALA A 570 24.51 11.62 9.10
C ALA A 570 23.55 10.42 9.21
N ILE A 571 22.27 10.61 8.86
CA ILE A 571 21.25 9.54 8.82
C ILE A 571 20.86 9.15 7.39
N ARG A 572 21.57 9.64 6.38
CA ARG A 572 21.33 9.39 4.95
C ARG A 572 19.90 9.71 4.48
N GLN A 573 19.24 10.61 5.18
CA GLN A 573 17.93 11.11 4.77
C GLN A 573 18.10 12.13 3.63
N LYS A 574 17.31 11.99 2.56
CA LYS A 574 17.42 12.81 1.35
C LYS A 574 16.66 14.13 1.46
N GLU A 575 15.53 14.12 2.16
CA GLU A 575 14.62 15.25 2.31
C GLU A 575 14.00 15.27 3.70
N LEU A 576 13.50 16.41 4.14
CA LEU A 576 12.74 16.52 5.38
C LEU A 576 11.42 15.78 5.23
N ILE A 577 11.01 15.07 6.28
CA ILE A 577 9.71 14.39 6.29
C ILE A 577 8.66 15.37 6.81
N SER A 578 7.48 15.42 6.21
CA SER A 578 6.43 16.32 6.70
C SER A 578 5.91 15.89 8.08
N ALA A 579 5.49 16.86 8.87
CA ALA A 579 4.88 16.58 10.18
C ALA A 579 3.57 15.79 10.04
N GLU A 580 2.81 15.99 8.96
CA GLU A 580 1.62 15.23 8.62
C GLU A 580 1.90 13.75 8.43
N GLU A 581 2.94 13.43 7.67
CA GLU A 581 3.33 12.04 7.38
C GLU A 581 3.79 11.32 8.65
N ILE A 582 4.60 11.97 9.48
CA ILE A 582 5.02 11.40 10.76
C ILE A 582 3.83 11.24 11.71
N ALA A 583 2.92 12.21 11.77
CA ALA A 583 1.71 12.12 12.58
C ALA A 583 0.82 10.94 12.17
N ASP A 584 0.65 10.71 10.86
CA ASP A 584 -0.08 9.54 10.34
C ASP A 584 0.58 8.23 10.77
N ARG A 585 1.91 8.14 10.64
CA ARG A 585 2.68 6.96 11.07
C ARG A 585 2.61 6.72 12.58
N ILE A 586 2.65 7.79 13.40
CA ILE A 586 2.49 7.70 14.86
C ILE A 586 1.10 7.17 15.20
N VAL A 587 0.05 7.75 14.62
CA VAL A 587 -1.34 7.32 14.87
C VAL A 587 -1.54 5.86 14.47
N LYS A 588 -1.10 5.47 13.28
CA LYS A 588 -1.13 4.06 12.83
C LYS A 588 -0.31 3.14 13.74
N SER A 589 0.79 3.63 14.31
CA SER A 589 1.62 2.86 15.25
C SER A 589 0.96 2.55 16.58
N LEU A 590 -0.11 3.26 16.95
CA LEU A 590 -0.89 2.96 18.16
C LEU A 590 -1.59 1.61 18.07
N TYR A 591 -2.08 1.23 16.89
CA TYR A 591 -2.95 0.07 16.76
C TYR A 591 -2.54 -0.92 15.67
N LEU A 592 -1.84 -0.51 14.61
CA LEU A 592 -1.46 -1.42 13.53
C LEU A 592 -0.23 -2.28 13.86
N PRO A 593 -0.23 -3.56 13.44
CA PRO A 593 0.95 -4.42 13.48
C PRO A 593 2.12 -3.89 12.67
N LYS A 594 1.85 -3.39 11.47
CA LYS A 594 2.86 -2.82 10.55
C LYS A 594 2.39 -1.46 10.04
N VAL A 595 3.34 -0.58 9.74
CA VAL A 595 3.07 0.75 9.15
C VAL A 595 3.95 0.90 7.91
N HIS A 596 3.35 1.22 6.78
CA HIS A 596 4.08 1.40 5.53
C HIS A 596 5.10 2.54 5.63
N GLY A 597 6.30 2.31 5.11
CA GLY A 597 7.41 3.26 5.18
C GLY A 597 8.08 3.35 6.56
N VAL A 598 7.71 2.46 7.49
CA VAL A 598 8.30 2.38 8.83
C VAL A 598 8.84 0.99 9.07
N GLU A 599 10.11 0.90 9.45
CA GLU A 599 10.70 -0.35 9.85
C GLU A 599 10.37 -0.68 11.30
N ALA A 600 10.07 -1.93 11.55
CA ALA A 600 9.85 -2.43 12.90
C ALA A 600 10.95 -3.41 13.30
N GLY A 601 11.62 -3.12 14.41
CA GLY A 601 12.50 -4.03 15.13
C GLY A 601 11.91 -4.36 16.50
N TYR A 602 12.45 -5.39 17.15
CA TYR A 602 12.06 -5.75 18.50
C TYR A 602 13.28 -5.77 19.41
N GLU A 603 13.17 -5.10 20.55
CA GLU A 603 14.12 -5.19 21.64
C GLU A 603 13.43 -5.89 22.83
N GLY A 604 13.54 -7.21 22.91
CA GLY A 604 12.76 -8.01 23.84
C GLY A 604 11.26 -7.94 23.56
N ALA A 605 10.48 -7.33 24.46
CA ALA A 605 9.03 -7.13 24.29
C ALA A 605 8.68 -5.75 23.70
N LEU A 606 9.66 -4.87 23.49
CA LEU A 606 9.47 -3.53 22.93
C LEU A 606 9.47 -3.55 21.42
N MET A 607 8.45 -2.93 20.80
CA MET A 607 8.45 -2.65 19.38
C MET A 607 9.15 -1.31 19.12
N VAL A 608 10.31 -1.34 18.48
CA VAL A 608 11.04 -0.16 18.02
C VAL A 608 10.68 0.10 16.56
N ARG A 609 10.23 1.32 16.25
CA ARG A 609 9.86 1.73 14.88
C ARG A 609 10.72 2.90 14.43
N ARG A 610 11.31 2.76 13.25
CA ARG A 610 12.15 3.78 12.62
C ARG A 610 11.63 4.09 11.24
N ASP A 611 11.74 5.35 10.81
CA ASP A 611 11.40 5.69 9.43
C ASP A 611 12.34 5.00 8.43
N ALA A 612 11.81 4.57 7.31
CA ALA A 612 12.52 3.78 6.31
C ALA A 612 13.74 4.48 5.68
N TYR A 613 13.85 5.80 5.81
CA TYR A 613 15.02 6.55 5.34
C TYR A 613 16.31 6.24 6.10
N TYR A 614 16.17 5.60 7.26
CA TYR A 614 17.24 5.44 8.23
C TYR A 614 18.09 4.17 8.04
N LYS A 615 17.59 3.14 7.37
CA LYS A 615 18.06 1.76 7.58
C LYS A 615 19.28 1.29 6.81
N GLU A 616 19.51 1.64 5.62
CA GLU A 616 20.19 0.72 4.70
C GLU A 616 21.71 0.62 4.75
N ASP A 617 22.43 1.36 5.60
CA ASP A 617 23.89 1.38 5.53
C ASP A 617 24.65 1.61 6.85
N LEU A 618 24.04 1.29 8.00
CA LEU A 618 24.74 1.37 9.30
C LEU A 618 25.39 0.02 9.71
N ILE A 619 25.46 -0.95 8.78
CA ILE A 619 26.20 -2.21 8.98
C ILE A 619 27.38 -2.27 8.00
#